data_bd5b499d3aafe2db353ffedfc7339bcf
#
_entry.id   bd5b499d3aafe2db353ffedfc7339bcf
#
_cell.length_a   1.000
_cell.length_b   1.000
_cell.length_c   1.000
_cell.angle_alpha   90.00
_cell.angle_beta   90.00
_cell.angle_gamma   90.00
#
_symmetry.space_group_name_H-M   'P 1'
#
loop_
_entity.id
_entity.type
_entity.pdbx_description
1 polymer ?
#
loop_
_entity_poly.entity_id
_entity_poly.type
_entity_poly.pdbx_seq_one_letter_code
_entity_poly.pdbx_strand_id
1 'polypeptide(L)'
;MLQREFLRRNDLGANVFLLIRHTGMRIGECADLATDCLRSTGPDQWAVHVPLGKLKTERLVPVDPFVCKFVQRLRFFRSLERLPDDGFLLPRPHSKEALIRQLRDYLHQVCHEIGLSTRIVPHQFRHTYASEMLRAGVNFPALMNLLGHVDPDMTMRYLDVTLTDLKREFQLARSKPRHLTPHPNPSIAPLRVGLAGVIDALAGAHHVLEMFRRALPDGPTRTCLDRLSNRLTKIVTVAKNPGPS
;
A
#
# COMPACT_ATOMS: atom_id res chain seq x y z
N MET A 1 12.51 -23.61 1.99
CA MET A 1 12.82 -24.56 3.07
C MET A 1 11.92 -24.34 4.28
N LEU A 2 11.98 -23.21 4.98
CA LEU A 2 11.23 -22.94 6.20
C LEU A 2 9.69 -22.99 6.03
N GLN A 3 9.12 -22.43 4.93
CA GLN A 3 7.68 -22.50 4.65
C GLN A 3 7.18 -23.94 4.48
N ARG A 4 7.95 -24.81 3.81
CA ARG A 4 7.59 -26.22 3.67
C ARG A 4 7.58 -26.92 5.02
N GLU A 5 8.52 -26.58 5.91
CA GLU A 5 8.58 -27.14 7.26
C GLU A 5 7.39 -26.71 8.09
N PHE A 6 6.94 -25.44 8.03
CA PHE A 6 5.74 -24.99 8.70
C PHE A 6 4.48 -25.70 8.18
N LEU A 7 4.37 -25.91 6.87
CA LEU A 7 3.24 -26.69 6.31
C LEU A 7 3.26 -28.14 6.77
N ARG A 8 4.43 -28.75 6.94
CA ARG A 8 4.60 -30.12 7.45
C ARG A 8 4.21 -30.23 8.93
N ARG A 9 4.67 -29.30 9.78
CA ARG A 9 4.40 -29.30 11.23
C ARG A 9 2.95 -29.08 11.54
N ASN A 10 2.34 -28.11 10.89
CA ASN A 10 0.93 -27.78 11.04
C ASN A 10 0.47 -27.59 12.50
N ASP A 11 1.38 -27.17 13.39
CA ASP A 11 1.09 -26.78 14.77
C ASP A 11 0.72 -25.30 14.88
N LEU A 12 0.43 -24.82 16.09
CA LEU A 12 0.02 -23.44 16.34
C LEU A 12 1.07 -22.44 15.85
N GLY A 13 2.33 -22.62 16.23
CA GLY A 13 3.43 -21.73 15.85
C GLY A 13 3.64 -21.68 14.36
N ALA A 14 3.60 -22.83 13.68
CA ALA A 14 3.72 -22.91 12.21
C ALA A 14 2.60 -22.15 11.51
N ASN A 15 1.33 -22.32 11.93
CA ASN A 15 0.20 -21.62 11.34
C ASN A 15 0.25 -20.10 11.59
N VAL A 16 0.78 -19.64 12.72
CA VAL A 16 1.04 -18.22 12.99
C VAL A 16 2.04 -17.66 11.99
N PHE A 17 3.18 -18.33 11.78
CA PHE A 17 4.21 -17.83 10.85
C PHE A 17 3.78 -17.93 9.39
N LEU A 18 2.98 -18.93 9.02
CA LEU A 18 2.36 -18.97 7.69
C LEU A 18 1.38 -17.80 7.50
N LEU A 19 0.56 -17.49 8.48
CA LEU A 19 -0.35 -16.34 8.42
C LEU A 19 0.44 -15.02 8.29
N ILE A 20 1.47 -14.81 9.11
CA ILE A 20 2.35 -13.62 9.00
C ILE A 20 3.01 -13.54 7.61
N ARG A 21 3.47 -14.68 7.09
CA ARG A 21 4.13 -14.78 5.77
C ARG A 21 3.22 -14.38 4.62
N HIS A 22 1.93 -14.70 4.70
CA HIS A 22 0.95 -14.46 3.64
C HIS A 22 0.14 -13.15 3.81
N THR A 23 0.29 -12.46 4.92
CA THR A 23 -0.44 -11.20 5.19
C THR A 23 0.47 -10.00 5.42
N GLY A 24 1.75 -10.26 5.64
CA GLY A 24 2.73 -9.22 5.95
C GLY A 24 2.50 -8.51 7.30
N MET A 25 1.60 -9.00 8.16
CA MET A 25 1.36 -8.38 9.46
C MET A 25 2.57 -8.52 10.39
N ARG A 26 2.65 -7.64 11.39
CA ARG A 26 3.67 -7.75 12.45
C ARG A 26 3.27 -8.84 13.45
N ILE A 27 4.25 -9.49 14.08
CA ILE A 27 3.98 -10.51 15.10
C ILE A 27 3.09 -9.98 16.25
N GLY A 28 3.27 -8.70 16.64
CA GLY A 28 2.42 -8.07 17.64
C GLY A 28 1.00 -7.82 17.15
N GLU A 29 0.78 -7.54 15.87
CA GLU A 29 -0.54 -7.43 15.25
C GLU A 29 -1.20 -8.80 15.15
N CYS A 30 -0.44 -9.83 14.80
CA CYS A 30 -0.92 -11.21 14.78
C CYS A 30 -1.34 -11.67 16.19
N ALA A 31 -0.59 -11.32 17.22
CA ALA A 31 -0.95 -11.61 18.60
C ALA A 31 -2.24 -10.90 19.05
N ASP A 32 -2.64 -9.79 18.44
CA ASP A 32 -3.85 -9.03 18.74
C ASP A 32 -5.05 -9.40 17.84
N LEU A 33 -4.92 -10.39 16.95
CA LEU A 33 -6.03 -10.81 16.12
C LEU A 33 -7.21 -11.29 16.95
N ALA A 34 -8.40 -10.81 16.63
CA ALA A 34 -9.64 -11.29 17.22
C ALA A 34 -10.01 -12.67 16.66
N THR A 35 -10.77 -13.44 17.40
CA THR A 35 -11.29 -14.76 16.96
C THR A 35 -12.09 -14.65 15.67
N ASP A 36 -12.79 -13.54 15.44
CA ASP A 36 -13.61 -13.25 14.27
C ASP A 36 -12.88 -12.39 13.20
N CYS A 37 -11.54 -12.33 13.23
CA CYS A 37 -10.74 -11.51 12.32
C CYS A 37 -10.92 -11.83 10.83
N LEU A 38 -11.43 -12.99 10.46
CA LEU A 38 -11.71 -13.37 9.08
C LEU A 38 -13.07 -12.84 8.64
N ARG A 39 -13.07 -11.94 7.66
CA ARG A 39 -14.26 -11.25 7.15
C ARG A 39 -14.52 -11.65 5.70
N SER A 40 -15.76 -11.97 5.36
CA SER A 40 -16.18 -12.07 3.97
C SER A 40 -16.37 -10.66 3.41
N THR A 41 -15.78 -10.40 2.23
CA THR A 41 -15.87 -9.12 1.53
C THR A 41 -16.68 -9.23 0.23
N GLY A 42 -17.11 -10.44 -0.11
CA GLY A 42 -17.92 -10.76 -1.29
C GLY A 42 -17.98 -12.27 -1.52
N PRO A 43 -18.62 -12.73 -2.58
CA PRO A 43 -18.63 -14.14 -2.97
C PRO A 43 -17.20 -14.63 -3.14
N ASP A 44 -16.80 -15.66 -2.38
CA ASP A 44 -15.45 -16.25 -2.36
C ASP A 44 -14.30 -15.27 -2.10
N GLN A 45 -14.60 -14.07 -1.58
CA GLN A 45 -13.61 -13.07 -1.23
C GLN A 45 -13.50 -12.92 0.28
N TRP A 46 -12.27 -12.97 0.78
CA TRP A 46 -11.96 -12.93 2.19
C TRP A 46 -10.89 -11.91 2.50
N ALA A 47 -10.98 -11.34 3.69
CA ALA A 47 -9.94 -10.47 4.24
C ALA A 47 -9.71 -10.78 5.72
N VAL A 48 -8.48 -10.62 6.17
CA VAL A 48 -8.12 -10.64 7.59
C VAL A 48 -8.18 -9.21 8.10
N HIS A 49 -9.00 -8.97 9.10
CA HIS A 49 -9.06 -7.74 9.85
C HIS A 49 -7.88 -7.69 10.82
N VAL A 50 -6.94 -6.80 10.54
CA VAL A 50 -5.76 -6.56 11.38
C VAL A 50 -6.05 -5.36 12.27
N PRO A 51 -6.10 -5.55 13.60
CA PRO A 51 -6.48 -4.49 14.53
C PRO A 51 -5.42 -3.40 14.63
N LEU A 52 -5.79 -2.29 15.27
CA LEU A 52 -4.92 -1.17 15.59
C LEU A 52 -3.63 -1.63 16.28
N GLY A 53 -2.53 -1.59 15.55
CA GLY A 53 -1.21 -1.87 16.09
C GLY A 53 -0.57 -0.62 16.71
N LYS A 54 0.72 -0.70 17.00
CA LYS A 54 1.52 0.41 17.56
C LYS A 54 1.41 1.72 16.75
N LEU A 55 1.13 1.63 15.46
CA LEU A 55 0.97 2.79 14.55
C LEU A 55 -0.49 3.25 14.41
N LYS A 56 -1.41 2.73 15.21
CA LYS A 56 -2.85 3.06 15.19
C LYS A 56 -3.49 2.94 13.79
N THR A 57 -3.05 1.96 13.00
CA THR A 57 -3.61 1.67 11.68
C THR A 57 -4.33 0.34 11.71
N GLU A 58 -5.65 0.40 11.62
CA GLU A 58 -6.52 -0.75 11.39
C GLU A 58 -6.67 -0.97 9.89
N ARG A 59 -6.69 -2.22 9.44
CA ARG A 59 -6.79 -2.52 8.02
C ARG A 59 -7.38 -3.90 7.73
N LEU A 60 -7.95 -4.02 6.55
CA LEU A 60 -8.35 -5.30 5.96
C LEU A 60 -7.28 -5.75 4.96
N VAL A 61 -6.71 -6.92 5.19
CA VAL A 61 -5.75 -7.54 4.29
C VAL A 61 -6.46 -8.63 3.49
N PRO A 62 -6.65 -8.45 2.17
CA PRO A 62 -7.25 -9.49 1.32
C PRO A 62 -6.45 -10.78 1.40
N VAL A 63 -7.14 -11.91 1.46
CA VAL A 63 -6.52 -13.24 1.56
C VAL A 63 -7.26 -14.23 0.69
N ASP A 64 -6.53 -15.23 0.21
CA ASP A 64 -7.08 -16.34 -0.54
C ASP A 64 -7.63 -17.46 0.39
N PRO A 65 -8.39 -18.43 -0.14
CA PRO A 65 -8.92 -19.55 0.64
C PRO A 65 -7.84 -20.40 1.32
N PHE A 66 -6.61 -20.37 0.80
CA PHE A 66 -5.49 -21.10 1.41
C PHE A 66 -5.08 -20.46 2.75
N VAL A 67 -5.04 -19.13 2.81
CA VAL A 67 -4.76 -18.38 4.04
C VAL A 67 -5.90 -18.51 5.06
N CYS A 68 -7.15 -18.58 4.60
CA CYS A 68 -8.30 -18.81 5.48
C CYS A 68 -8.15 -20.10 6.30
N LYS A 69 -7.53 -21.15 5.72
CA LYS A 69 -7.27 -22.40 6.43
C LYS A 69 -6.35 -22.22 7.65
N PHE A 70 -5.39 -21.28 7.58
CA PHE A 70 -4.53 -21.02 8.75
C PHE A 70 -5.32 -20.41 9.90
N VAL A 71 -6.19 -19.44 9.61
CA VAL A 71 -7.07 -18.84 10.63
C VAL A 71 -8.01 -19.89 11.24
N GLN A 72 -8.60 -20.76 10.42
CA GLN A 72 -9.46 -21.85 10.89
C GLN A 72 -8.71 -22.84 11.79
N ARG A 73 -7.46 -23.18 11.44
CA ARG A 73 -6.61 -24.05 12.27
C ARG A 73 -6.24 -23.38 13.59
N LEU A 74 -5.94 -22.09 13.57
CA LEU A 74 -5.66 -21.34 14.79
C LEU A 74 -6.90 -21.30 15.71
N ARG A 75 -8.10 -21.11 15.15
CA ARG A 75 -9.36 -21.26 15.91
C ARG A 75 -9.51 -22.66 16.51
N PHE A 76 -9.19 -23.70 15.75
CA PHE A 76 -9.20 -25.07 16.24
C PHE A 76 -8.20 -25.26 17.38
N PHE A 77 -6.95 -24.83 17.26
CA PHE A 77 -5.99 -24.90 18.37
C PHE A 77 -6.47 -24.11 19.58
N ARG A 78 -7.05 -22.93 19.36
CA ARG A 78 -7.67 -22.13 20.42
C ARG A 78 -8.75 -22.93 21.18
N SER A 79 -9.61 -23.66 20.48
CA SER A 79 -10.69 -24.44 21.10
C SER A 79 -10.21 -25.64 21.92
N LEU A 80 -8.98 -26.10 21.70
CA LEU A 80 -8.36 -27.16 22.50
C LEU A 80 -7.82 -26.64 23.84
N GLU A 81 -7.52 -25.36 23.93
CA GLU A 81 -7.04 -24.73 25.15
C GLU A 81 -8.22 -24.46 26.09
N ARG A 82 -8.10 -24.88 27.36
CA ARG A 82 -9.12 -24.63 28.40
C ARG A 82 -8.95 -23.22 29.01
N LEU A 83 -8.65 -22.22 28.21
CA LEU A 83 -8.50 -20.84 28.66
C LEU A 83 -9.83 -20.08 28.52
N PRO A 84 -10.05 -19.05 29.36
CA PRO A 84 -11.21 -18.16 29.20
C PRO A 84 -11.21 -17.53 27.79
N ASP A 85 -12.43 -17.28 27.28
CA ASP A 85 -12.56 -16.56 26.01
C ASP A 85 -12.25 -15.08 26.22
N ASP A 86 -11.07 -14.67 25.82
CA ASP A 86 -10.59 -13.31 25.88
C ASP A 86 -10.77 -12.56 24.53
N GLY A 87 -11.48 -13.18 23.58
CA GLY A 87 -11.76 -12.63 22.25
C GLY A 87 -10.58 -12.65 21.28
N PHE A 88 -9.41 -13.15 21.70
CA PHE A 88 -8.23 -13.23 20.83
C PHE A 88 -8.13 -14.57 20.13
N LEU A 89 -7.65 -14.55 18.88
CA LEU A 89 -7.44 -15.76 18.07
C LEU A 89 -6.37 -16.67 18.67
N LEU A 90 -5.29 -16.10 19.20
CA LEU A 90 -4.20 -16.86 19.81
C LEU A 90 -4.37 -16.95 21.32
N PRO A 91 -4.20 -18.14 21.91
CA PRO A 91 -4.32 -18.32 23.37
C PRO A 91 -3.21 -17.52 24.08
N ARG A 92 -3.60 -16.81 25.13
CA ARG A 92 -2.70 -15.98 25.97
C ARG A 92 -2.72 -16.47 27.40
N PRO A 93 -1.90 -17.48 27.76
CA PRO A 93 -1.95 -18.00 29.12
C PRO A 93 -1.47 -17.01 30.18
N HIS A 94 -0.66 -16.02 29.80
CA HIS A 94 -0.13 -15.00 30.72
C HIS A 94 -0.27 -13.58 30.15
N SER A 95 0.54 -13.24 29.15
CA SER A 95 0.54 -11.89 28.54
C SER A 95 0.83 -11.96 27.04
N LYS A 96 0.54 -10.86 26.34
CA LYS A 96 0.90 -10.72 24.92
C LYS A 96 2.42 -10.84 24.70
N GLU A 97 3.21 -10.26 25.58
CA GLU A 97 4.66 -10.27 25.52
C GLU A 97 5.21 -11.67 25.71
N ALA A 98 4.62 -12.45 26.61
CA ALA A 98 4.97 -13.86 26.82
C ALA A 98 4.65 -14.70 25.56
N LEU A 99 3.48 -14.52 24.96
CA LEU A 99 3.12 -15.18 23.71
C LEU A 99 4.10 -14.82 22.59
N ILE A 100 4.43 -13.53 22.40
CA ILE A 100 5.39 -13.10 21.37
C ILE A 100 6.77 -13.72 21.63
N ARG A 101 7.19 -13.85 22.88
CA ARG A 101 8.47 -14.52 23.23
C ARG A 101 8.40 -15.98 22.84
N GLN A 102 7.38 -16.71 23.27
CA GLN A 102 7.19 -18.13 22.90
C GLN A 102 7.21 -18.35 21.39
N LEU A 103 6.54 -17.48 20.61
CA LEU A 103 6.58 -17.58 19.14
C LEU A 103 7.98 -17.35 18.58
N ARG A 104 8.75 -16.41 19.13
CA ARG A 104 10.16 -16.20 18.70
C ARG A 104 11.04 -17.39 19.04
N ASP A 105 10.89 -17.95 20.22
CA ASP A 105 11.64 -19.12 20.66
C ASP A 105 11.29 -20.35 19.79
N TYR A 106 10.00 -20.55 19.49
CA TYR A 106 9.55 -21.55 18.53
C TYR A 106 10.20 -21.37 17.15
N LEU A 107 10.21 -20.15 16.60
CA LEU A 107 10.86 -19.87 15.32
C LEU A 107 12.35 -20.22 15.34
N HIS A 108 13.03 -19.81 16.40
CA HIS A 108 14.45 -20.10 16.59
C HIS A 108 14.72 -21.61 16.66
N GLN A 109 13.91 -22.34 17.41
CA GLN A 109 14.00 -23.80 17.52
C GLN A 109 13.81 -24.47 16.15
N VAL A 110 12.76 -24.10 15.40
CA VAL A 110 12.51 -24.67 14.07
C VAL A 110 13.67 -24.38 13.12
N CYS A 111 14.23 -23.16 13.13
CA CYS A 111 15.37 -22.83 12.30
C CYS A 111 16.59 -23.69 12.64
N HIS A 112 16.85 -23.91 13.93
CA HIS A 112 17.92 -24.77 14.39
C HIS A 112 17.74 -26.25 13.95
N GLU A 113 16.55 -26.80 14.13
CA GLU A 113 16.22 -28.19 13.77
C GLU A 113 16.37 -28.47 12.26
N ILE A 114 16.12 -27.48 11.40
CA ILE A 114 16.29 -27.62 9.95
C ILE A 114 17.69 -27.19 9.46
N GLY A 115 18.61 -26.92 10.38
CA GLY A 115 19.99 -26.60 10.06
C GLY A 115 20.22 -25.22 9.43
N LEU A 116 19.34 -24.24 9.68
CA LEU A 116 19.57 -22.88 9.23
C LEU A 116 20.58 -22.18 10.13
N SER A 117 21.74 -21.84 9.57
CA SER A 117 22.80 -21.09 10.26
C SER A 117 22.46 -19.62 10.47
N THR A 118 21.58 -19.07 9.64
CA THR A 118 21.18 -17.65 9.69
C THR A 118 20.04 -17.46 10.69
N ARG A 119 20.18 -16.47 11.58
CA ARG A 119 19.11 -16.08 12.51
C ARG A 119 17.93 -15.48 11.74
N ILE A 120 16.80 -16.16 11.76
CA ILE A 120 15.53 -15.68 11.19
C ILE A 120 14.73 -14.97 12.28
N VAL A 121 14.17 -13.81 11.95
CA VAL A 121 13.29 -13.05 12.83
C VAL A 121 11.93 -12.81 12.19
N PRO A 122 10.83 -12.66 12.96
CA PRO A 122 9.48 -12.50 12.41
C PRO A 122 9.35 -11.36 11.39
N HIS A 123 10.13 -10.30 11.53
CA HIS A 123 10.09 -9.16 10.62
C HIS A 123 10.53 -9.52 9.18
N GLN A 124 11.37 -10.51 9.01
CA GLN A 124 11.81 -10.98 7.69
C GLN A 124 10.68 -11.60 6.86
N PHE A 125 9.68 -12.21 7.50
CA PHE A 125 8.48 -12.69 6.79
C PHE A 125 7.70 -11.54 6.16
N ARG A 126 7.57 -10.43 6.88
CA ARG A 126 6.96 -9.21 6.38
C ARG A 126 7.78 -8.58 5.25
N HIS A 127 9.11 -8.55 5.36
CA HIS A 127 9.99 -8.12 4.27
C HIS A 127 9.79 -8.97 3.01
N THR A 128 9.73 -10.27 3.18
CA THR A 128 9.52 -11.19 2.06
C THR A 128 8.16 -10.96 1.41
N TYR A 129 7.09 -10.82 2.20
CA TYR A 129 5.76 -10.49 1.71
C TYR A 129 5.77 -9.17 0.91
N ALA A 130 6.35 -8.10 1.46
CA ALA A 130 6.42 -6.81 0.80
C ALA A 130 7.15 -6.88 -0.55
N SER A 131 8.32 -7.53 -0.58
CA SER A 131 9.12 -7.69 -1.79
C SER A 131 8.40 -8.54 -2.86
N GLU A 132 7.66 -9.57 -2.46
CA GLU A 132 6.88 -10.40 -3.39
C GLU A 132 5.68 -9.64 -3.94
N MET A 133 4.97 -8.87 -3.12
CA MET A 133 3.86 -8.03 -3.57
C MET A 133 4.33 -6.98 -4.59
N LEU A 134 5.47 -6.34 -4.37
CA LEU A 134 6.08 -5.42 -5.34
C LEU A 134 6.45 -6.14 -6.64
N ARG A 135 7.10 -7.30 -6.57
CA ARG A 135 7.44 -8.09 -7.77
C ARG A 135 6.20 -8.58 -8.52
N ALA A 136 5.11 -8.83 -7.81
CA ALA A 136 3.81 -9.17 -8.40
C ALA A 136 3.08 -7.97 -9.02
N GLY A 137 3.63 -6.75 -8.91
CA GLY A 137 3.08 -5.55 -9.52
C GLY A 137 2.07 -4.79 -8.65
N VAL A 138 2.01 -5.06 -7.35
CA VAL A 138 1.22 -4.25 -6.42
C VAL A 138 1.85 -2.86 -6.35
N ASN A 139 1.06 -1.82 -6.61
CA ASN A 139 1.55 -0.46 -6.55
C ASN A 139 1.91 -0.02 -5.12
N PHE A 140 2.79 0.96 -5.03
CA PHE A 140 3.34 1.42 -3.76
C PHE A 140 2.29 1.89 -2.73
N PRO A 141 1.27 2.71 -3.08
CA PRO A 141 0.23 3.09 -2.14
C PRO A 141 -0.59 1.89 -1.62
N ALA A 142 -0.92 0.93 -2.48
CA ALA A 142 -1.62 -0.28 -2.06
C ALA A 142 -0.76 -1.12 -1.10
N LEU A 143 0.55 -1.24 -1.38
CA LEU A 143 1.46 -1.94 -0.45
C LEU A 143 1.56 -1.24 0.90
N MET A 144 1.63 0.09 0.93
CA MET A 144 1.58 0.87 2.18
C MET A 144 0.35 0.52 3.00
N ASN A 145 -0.82 0.50 2.36
CA ASN A 145 -2.09 0.15 3.01
C ASN A 145 -2.09 -1.31 3.52
N LEU A 146 -1.64 -2.27 2.70
CA LEU A 146 -1.54 -3.68 3.09
C LEU A 146 -0.63 -3.89 4.31
N LEU A 147 0.46 -3.15 4.37
CA LEU A 147 1.41 -3.20 5.48
C LEU A 147 0.98 -2.33 6.67
N GLY A 148 0.05 -1.39 6.51
CA GLY A 148 -0.30 -0.41 7.53
C GLY A 148 0.87 0.52 7.85
N HIS A 149 1.54 1.04 6.81
CA HIS A 149 2.55 2.07 6.93
C HIS A 149 1.91 3.45 6.79
N VAL A 150 2.12 4.31 7.77
CA VAL A 150 1.70 5.72 7.74
C VAL A 150 2.73 6.54 6.98
N ASP A 151 4.00 6.21 7.15
CA ASP A 151 5.14 6.89 6.54
C ASP A 151 5.59 6.15 5.28
N PRO A 152 5.65 6.82 4.12
CA PRO A 152 6.19 6.25 2.88
C PRO A 152 7.61 5.70 3.03
N ASP A 153 8.46 6.31 3.83
CA ASP A 153 9.86 5.90 4.02
C ASP A 153 9.98 4.47 4.57
N MET A 154 8.97 4.02 5.34
CA MET A 154 8.91 2.63 5.80
C MET A 154 8.76 1.64 4.64
N THR A 155 8.09 2.03 3.56
CA THR A 155 7.86 1.17 2.39
C THR A 155 8.95 1.37 1.35
N MET A 156 9.57 2.55 1.28
CA MET A 156 10.69 2.84 0.37
C MET A 156 11.86 1.86 0.55
N ARG A 157 12.08 1.34 1.76
CA ARG A 157 13.11 0.34 2.05
C ARG A 157 12.96 -0.97 1.25
N TYR A 158 11.81 -1.23 0.67
CA TYR A 158 11.55 -2.40 -0.19
C TYR A 158 11.72 -2.11 -1.67
N LEU A 159 11.91 -0.83 -2.04
CA LEU A 159 12.11 -0.39 -3.42
C LEU A 159 13.60 -0.45 -3.77
N ASP A 160 14.05 -1.65 -4.06
CA ASP A 160 15.32 -1.83 -4.78
C ASP A 160 15.00 -1.78 -6.29
N VAL A 161 14.81 -0.54 -6.80
CA VAL A 161 14.38 -0.33 -8.19
C VAL A 161 15.59 -0.47 -9.10
N THR A 162 15.73 -1.62 -9.72
CA THR A 162 16.76 -1.83 -10.75
C THR A 162 16.36 -1.20 -12.08
N LEU A 163 17.34 -0.89 -12.95
CA LEU A 163 17.08 -0.41 -14.32
C LEU A 163 16.20 -1.41 -15.11
N THR A 164 16.32 -2.70 -14.81
CA THR A 164 15.50 -3.77 -15.41
C THR A 164 14.04 -3.66 -14.99
N ASP A 165 13.78 -3.35 -13.72
CA ASP A 165 12.43 -3.13 -13.21
C ASP A 165 11.79 -1.90 -13.85
N LEU A 166 12.54 -0.80 -13.99
CA LEU A 166 12.07 0.41 -14.69
C LEU A 166 11.71 0.11 -16.16
N LYS A 167 12.53 -0.66 -16.87
CA LYS A 167 12.23 -1.07 -18.25
C LYS A 167 10.96 -1.90 -18.33
N ARG A 168 10.80 -2.87 -17.44
CA ARG A 168 9.61 -3.73 -17.37
C ARG A 168 8.34 -2.90 -17.09
N GLU A 169 8.37 -2.04 -16.09
CA GLU A 169 7.24 -1.16 -15.74
C GLU A 169 6.88 -0.21 -16.90
N PHE A 170 7.88 0.36 -17.56
CA PHE A 170 7.67 1.19 -18.75
C PHE A 170 6.99 0.41 -19.88
N GLN A 171 7.43 -0.82 -20.15
CA GLN A 171 6.82 -1.68 -21.17
C GLN A 171 5.39 -2.07 -20.81
N LEU A 172 5.14 -2.45 -19.54
CA LEU A 172 3.80 -2.76 -19.04
C LEU A 172 2.85 -1.56 -19.13
N ALA A 173 3.34 -0.36 -18.81
CA ALA A 173 2.55 0.86 -18.93
C ALA A 173 2.18 1.17 -20.39
N ARG A 174 3.05 0.84 -21.34
CA ARG A 174 2.79 1.02 -22.77
C ARG A 174 1.91 -0.08 -23.38
N SER A 175 1.98 -1.29 -22.85
CA SER A 175 1.19 -2.43 -23.36
C SER A 175 -0.24 -2.48 -22.83
N LYS A 176 -0.53 -1.81 -21.70
CA LYS A 176 -1.91 -1.67 -21.23
C LYS A 176 -2.67 -0.80 -22.25
N PRO A 177 -3.76 -1.31 -22.87
CA PRO A 177 -4.62 -0.45 -23.68
C PRO A 177 -5.04 0.70 -22.76
N ARG A 178 -4.71 1.90 -23.17
CA ARG A 178 -5.18 3.10 -22.49
C ARG A 178 -6.69 3.13 -22.67
N HIS A 179 -7.45 2.63 -21.69
CA HIS A 179 -8.82 3.06 -21.45
C HIS A 179 -8.82 4.50 -20.89
N LEU A 180 -8.01 5.33 -21.50
CA LEU A 180 -8.32 6.73 -21.53
C LEU A 180 -9.55 6.77 -22.43
N THR A 181 -10.73 7.14 -21.89
CA THR A 181 -11.75 7.80 -22.71
C THR A 181 -10.97 8.62 -23.72
N PRO A 182 -11.21 8.48 -25.03
CA PRO A 182 -10.51 9.32 -25.96
C PRO A 182 -10.86 10.75 -25.56
N HIS A 183 -9.94 11.38 -24.80
CA HIS A 183 -9.86 12.82 -24.95
C HIS A 183 -9.75 12.97 -26.46
N PRO A 184 -10.66 13.71 -27.11
CA PRO A 184 -10.51 13.99 -28.51
C PRO A 184 -9.05 14.41 -28.64
N ASN A 185 -8.29 13.56 -29.32
CA ASN A 185 -6.89 13.82 -29.63
C ASN A 185 -6.87 15.32 -29.92
N PRO A 186 -6.17 16.17 -29.15
CA PRO A 186 -5.94 17.48 -29.66
C PRO A 186 -5.22 17.17 -30.95
N SER A 187 -5.99 17.11 -32.04
CA SER A 187 -5.47 17.14 -33.38
C SER A 187 -4.46 18.26 -33.26
N ILE A 188 -3.16 17.91 -33.32
CA ILE A 188 -2.13 18.91 -33.57
C ILE A 188 -2.40 19.29 -35.02
N ALA A 189 -3.57 19.89 -35.23
CA ALA A 189 -3.80 20.74 -36.37
C ALA A 189 -2.65 21.73 -36.29
N PRO A 190 -1.88 21.90 -37.38
CA PRO A 190 -0.79 22.85 -37.40
C PRO A 190 -1.36 24.13 -36.78
N LEU A 191 -0.75 24.59 -35.69
CA LEU A 191 -1.15 25.80 -35.00
C LEU A 191 -1.33 26.86 -36.09
N ARG A 192 -2.56 27.07 -36.53
CA ARG A 192 -2.91 28.32 -37.16
C ARG A 192 -2.82 29.32 -36.03
N VAL A 193 -1.64 29.94 -35.89
CA VAL A 193 -1.35 30.98 -34.92
C VAL A 193 -2.15 32.21 -35.35
N GLY A 194 -3.49 32.08 -35.25
CA GLY A 194 -4.37 33.22 -35.33
C GLY A 194 -4.52 33.82 -33.94
N LEU A 195 -4.81 35.09 -33.86
CA LEU A 195 -5.00 35.84 -32.62
C LEU A 195 -5.95 35.10 -31.64
N ALA A 196 -6.95 34.42 -32.14
CA ALA A 196 -7.89 33.56 -31.34
C ALA A 196 -7.16 32.43 -30.61
N GLY A 197 -6.27 31.70 -31.29
CA GLY A 197 -5.51 30.61 -30.65
C GLY A 197 -4.54 31.10 -29.57
N VAL A 198 -3.98 32.30 -29.75
CA VAL A 198 -3.14 32.96 -28.74
C VAL A 198 -3.97 33.35 -27.51
N ILE A 199 -5.18 33.88 -27.72
CA ILE A 199 -6.11 34.25 -26.64
C ILE A 199 -6.54 33.02 -25.83
N ASP A 200 -6.86 31.92 -26.50
CA ASP A 200 -7.25 30.67 -25.83
C ASP A 200 -6.11 30.07 -25.02
N ALA A 201 -4.89 30.09 -25.56
CA ALA A 201 -3.70 29.63 -24.86
C ALA A 201 -3.40 30.48 -23.60
N LEU A 202 -3.52 31.81 -23.71
CA LEU A 202 -3.34 32.72 -22.58
C LEU A 202 -4.44 32.56 -21.53
N ALA A 203 -5.70 32.30 -21.92
CA ALA A 203 -6.79 32.02 -21.01
C ALA A 203 -6.57 30.68 -20.27
N GLY A 204 -6.11 29.67 -20.96
CA GLY A 204 -5.72 28.39 -20.36
C GLY A 204 -4.60 28.53 -19.33
N ALA A 205 -3.53 29.27 -19.69
CA ALA A 205 -2.41 29.54 -18.77
C ALA A 205 -2.88 30.34 -17.54
N HIS A 206 -3.76 31.30 -17.71
CA HIS A 206 -4.35 32.06 -16.59
C HIS A 206 -5.14 31.15 -15.65
N HIS A 207 -5.94 30.23 -16.19
CA HIS A 207 -6.72 29.28 -15.40
C HIS A 207 -5.83 28.37 -14.54
N VAL A 208 -4.75 27.83 -15.11
CA VAL A 208 -3.76 26.99 -14.40
C VAL A 208 -3.08 27.80 -13.29
N LEU A 209 -2.69 29.05 -13.57
CA LEU A 209 -2.11 29.95 -12.58
C LEU A 209 -3.05 30.21 -11.39
N GLU A 210 -4.33 30.44 -11.67
CA GLU A 210 -5.36 30.66 -10.63
C GLU A 210 -5.57 29.41 -9.76
N MET A 211 -5.60 28.21 -10.36
CA MET A 211 -5.69 26.97 -9.62
C MET A 211 -4.49 26.77 -8.68
N PHE A 212 -3.29 27.03 -9.19
CA PHE A 212 -2.07 26.87 -8.41
C PHE A 212 -1.98 27.90 -7.27
N ARG A 213 -2.38 29.16 -7.55
CA ARG A 213 -2.45 30.24 -6.57
C ARG A 213 -3.37 29.90 -5.38
N ARG A 214 -4.54 29.27 -5.65
CA ARG A 214 -5.52 28.87 -4.59
C ARG A 214 -4.96 27.76 -3.69
N ALA A 215 -4.05 26.96 -4.19
CA ALA A 215 -3.46 25.86 -3.44
C ALA A 215 -2.28 26.28 -2.55
N LEU A 216 -1.75 27.51 -2.71
CA LEU A 216 -0.59 27.99 -1.95
C LEU A 216 -0.99 28.79 -0.70
N PRO A 217 -0.29 28.60 0.42
CA PRO A 217 -0.43 29.45 1.59
C PRO A 217 0.04 30.88 1.32
N ASP A 218 -0.38 31.83 2.15
CA ASP A 218 0.06 33.22 2.04
C ASP A 218 1.57 33.35 2.20
N GLY A 219 2.23 34.00 1.22
CA GLY A 219 3.68 34.13 1.18
C GLY A 219 4.18 34.84 -0.08
N PRO A 220 5.51 35.08 -0.18
CA PRO A 220 6.09 35.79 -1.30
C PRO A 220 5.82 35.17 -2.67
N THR A 221 5.71 33.83 -2.72
CA THR A 221 5.37 33.10 -3.96
C THR A 221 3.94 33.39 -4.40
N ARG A 222 2.96 33.44 -3.49
CA ARG A 222 1.57 33.79 -3.79
C ARG A 222 1.47 35.22 -4.29
N THR A 223 2.17 36.17 -3.66
CA THR A 223 2.22 37.57 -4.10
C THR A 223 2.80 37.72 -5.51
N CYS A 224 3.81 36.91 -5.85
CA CYS A 224 4.38 36.89 -7.21
C CYS A 224 3.34 36.38 -8.23
N LEU A 225 2.61 35.30 -7.91
CA LEU A 225 1.57 34.73 -8.75
C LEU A 225 0.39 35.69 -8.93
N ASP A 226 -0.01 36.45 -7.90
CA ASP A 226 -1.03 37.49 -7.99
C ASP A 226 -0.66 38.57 -9.02
N ARG A 227 0.60 39.01 -9.03
CA ARG A 227 1.10 39.97 -10.03
C ARG A 227 1.08 39.39 -11.44
N LEU A 228 1.46 38.12 -11.62
CA LEU A 228 1.44 37.45 -12.92
C LEU A 228 0.01 37.22 -13.42
N SER A 229 -0.90 36.75 -12.57
CA SER A 229 -2.30 36.58 -12.89
C SER A 229 -2.96 37.89 -13.33
N ASN A 230 -2.74 38.99 -12.60
CA ASN A 230 -3.24 40.31 -12.96
C ASN A 230 -2.68 40.84 -14.30
N ARG A 231 -1.42 40.54 -14.61
CA ARG A 231 -0.83 40.88 -15.90
C ARG A 231 -1.45 40.10 -17.05
N LEU A 232 -1.63 38.78 -16.88
CA LEU A 232 -2.27 37.92 -17.88
C LEU A 232 -3.72 38.34 -18.15
N THR A 233 -4.48 38.66 -17.10
CA THR A 233 -5.86 39.16 -17.25
C THR A 233 -5.90 40.43 -18.12
N LYS A 234 -5.03 41.39 -17.87
CA LYS A 234 -4.94 42.62 -18.69
C LYS A 234 -4.62 42.31 -20.15
N ILE A 235 -3.67 41.42 -20.40
CA ILE A 235 -3.26 41.05 -21.77
C ILE A 235 -4.42 40.38 -22.50
N VAL A 236 -5.11 39.42 -21.85
CA VAL A 236 -6.27 38.72 -22.43
C VAL A 236 -7.42 39.70 -22.73
N THR A 237 -7.67 40.64 -21.83
CA THR A 237 -8.73 41.66 -22.03
C THR A 237 -8.42 42.58 -23.21
N VAL A 238 -7.17 43.07 -23.34
CA VAL A 238 -6.74 43.92 -24.47
C VAL A 238 -6.78 43.13 -25.78
N ALA A 239 -6.37 41.85 -25.76
CA ALA A 239 -6.36 41.02 -26.97
C ALA A 239 -7.80 40.66 -27.44
N LYS A 240 -8.79 40.59 -26.52
CA LYS A 240 -10.19 40.35 -26.86
C LYS A 240 -10.90 41.60 -27.41
N ASN A 241 -10.47 42.77 -27.01
CA ASN A 241 -11.04 44.03 -27.45
C ASN A 241 -9.91 44.94 -27.99
N PRO A 242 -9.39 44.69 -29.21
CA PRO A 242 -8.48 45.61 -29.85
C PRO A 242 -9.26 46.90 -30.13
N GLY A 243 -8.87 48.01 -29.48
CA GLY A 243 -9.48 49.30 -29.68
C GLY A 243 -9.52 49.69 -31.17
N PRO A 244 -10.41 50.62 -31.58
CA PRO A 244 -10.50 51.05 -32.97
C PRO A 244 -9.15 51.62 -33.40
N SER A 245 -8.62 51.14 -34.56
CA SER A 245 -7.41 51.59 -35.25
C SER A 245 -7.61 53.01 -35.72
#